data_aac5501d36728f1c11f26e160016525b
#
_entry.id   aac5501d36728f1c11f26e160016525b
#
_cell.length_a   1.000
_cell.length_b   1.000
_cell.length_c   1.000
_cell.angle_alpha   90.00
_cell.angle_beta   90.00
_cell.angle_gamma   90.00
#
_symmetry.space_group_name_H-M   'P 1'
#
loop_
_entity.id
_entity.type
_entity.pdbx_description
1 polymer ?
#
loop_
_entity_poly.entity_id
_entity_poly.type
_entity_poly.pdbx_seq_one_letter_code
_entity_poly.pdbx_strand_id
1 'polypeptide(L)'
;MEFKELIEARRSVRKYVASEISKAEVDEIVGEALNAPSWKNTEVTRYYAAVSAEAKGRLWNEALPSFNVASTANAAALVAVTFRKGESGYMGTAAANELGEMWGAYDCGLASAYFILAAKNHGWDSLILGIRDAEKIGAIMGIPDDETLTAVIALGKAAGTAAKPMRKPVREVLKVS
;
A
#
# COMPACT_ATOMS: atom_id res chain seq x y z
N MET A 1 19.29 0.04 5.86
CA MET A 1 19.00 1.03 6.96
C MET A 1 18.65 0.24 8.21
N GLU A 2 19.10 0.65 9.39
CA GLU A 2 18.69 0.01 10.63
C GLU A 2 17.18 0.22 10.86
N PHE A 3 16.50 -0.76 11.47
CA PHE A 3 15.03 -0.73 11.60
C PHE A 3 14.51 0.56 12.26
N LYS A 4 15.14 1.00 13.35
CA LYS A 4 14.76 2.23 14.04
C LYS A 4 14.88 3.46 13.14
N GLU A 5 15.97 3.56 12.38
CA GLU A 5 16.18 4.63 11.42
C GLU A 5 15.14 4.60 10.31
N LEU A 6 14.81 3.41 9.81
CA LEU A 6 13.85 3.20 8.74
C LEU A 6 12.45 3.69 9.12
N ILE A 7 11.92 3.28 10.28
CA ILE A 7 10.61 3.73 10.77
C ILE A 7 10.60 5.24 11.09
N GLU A 8 11.74 5.78 11.53
CA GLU A 8 11.92 7.21 11.79
C GLU A 8 12.03 8.03 10.50
N ALA A 9 12.57 7.48 9.42
CA ALA A 9 12.77 8.17 8.13
C ALA A 9 11.52 8.13 7.24
N ARG A 10 10.72 7.04 7.29
CA ARG A 10 9.54 6.89 6.44
C ARG A 10 8.49 7.98 6.68
N ARG A 11 8.02 8.61 5.60
CA ARG A 11 6.99 9.67 5.60
C ARG A 11 5.93 9.39 4.53
N SER A 12 4.76 9.96 4.72
CA SER A 12 3.75 10.10 3.66
C SER A 12 4.12 11.29 2.80
N VAL A 13 4.72 11.02 1.64
CA VAL A 13 5.24 12.04 0.72
C VAL A 13 4.17 12.43 -0.29
N ARG A 14 3.94 13.74 -0.48
CA ARG A 14 2.88 14.30 -1.35
C ARG A 14 3.42 15.19 -2.47
N LYS A 15 4.72 15.16 -2.72
CA LYS A 15 5.37 15.83 -3.85
C LYS A 15 6.58 15.01 -4.28
N TYR A 16 6.63 14.68 -5.55
CA TYR A 16 7.68 13.85 -6.12
C TYR A 16 8.43 14.59 -7.21
N VAL A 17 9.72 14.31 -7.35
CA VAL A 17 10.47 14.62 -8.58
C VAL A 17 10.22 13.54 -9.61
N ALA A 18 10.25 13.89 -10.89
CA ALA A 18 10.12 12.91 -11.96
C ALA A 18 11.22 11.83 -11.81
N SER A 19 10.80 10.59 -11.78
CA SER A 19 11.67 9.43 -11.64
C SER A 19 11.00 8.20 -12.24
N GLU A 20 11.81 7.22 -12.59
CA GLU A 20 11.34 5.94 -13.10
C GLU A 20 11.72 4.84 -12.12
N ILE A 21 10.85 3.87 -11.96
CA ILE A 21 11.10 2.64 -11.21
C ILE A 21 10.99 1.47 -12.18
N SER A 22 11.97 0.59 -12.13
CA SER A 22 11.98 -0.63 -12.94
C SER A 22 11.06 -1.69 -12.35
N LYS A 23 10.62 -2.65 -13.19
CA LYS A 23 9.91 -3.83 -12.73
C LYS A 23 10.74 -4.60 -11.68
N ALA A 24 12.06 -4.72 -11.88
CA ALA A 24 12.94 -5.43 -10.97
C ALA A 24 12.95 -4.81 -9.57
N GLU A 25 13.01 -3.47 -9.46
CA GLU A 25 12.92 -2.77 -8.17
C GLU A 25 11.56 -2.97 -7.50
N VAL A 26 10.46 -2.99 -8.27
CA VAL A 26 9.13 -3.32 -7.71
C VAL A 26 9.08 -4.77 -7.22
N ASP A 27 9.65 -5.71 -7.98
CA ASP A 27 9.72 -7.13 -7.61
C ASP A 27 10.52 -7.31 -6.29
N GLU A 28 11.64 -6.62 -6.12
CA GLU A 28 12.44 -6.64 -4.88
C GLU A 28 11.64 -6.10 -3.69
N ILE A 29 10.98 -4.95 -3.84
CA ILE A 29 10.14 -4.35 -2.80
C ILE A 29 8.99 -5.29 -2.40
N VAL A 30 8.31 -5.88 -3.37
CA VAL A 30 7.24 -6.85 -3.12
C VAL A 30 7.80 -8.10 -2.46
N GLY A 31 8.95 -8.60 -2.92
CA GLY A 31 9.62 -9.76 -2.33
C GLY A 31 9.93 -9.58 -0.84
N GLU A 32 10.39 -8.40 -0.43
CA GLU A 32 10.55 -8.07 0.99
C GLU A 32 9.20 -7.98 1.73
N ALA A 33 8.16 -7.43 1.07
CA ALA A 33 6.83 -7.30 1.65
C ALA A 33 6.13 -8.65 1.90
N LEU A 34 6.47 -9.71 1.17
CA LEU A 34 5.96 -11.08 1.39
C LEU A 34 6.37 -11.68 2.75
N ASN A 35 7.33 -11.07 3.46
CA ASN A 35 7.66 -11.47 4.84
C ASN A 35 6.63 -10.98 5.87
N ALA A 36 5.61 -10.22 5.46
CA ALA A 36 4.53 -9.83 6.36
C ALA A 36 3.73 -11.06 6.82
N PRO A 37 3.42 -11.18 8.12
CA PRO A 37 2.55 -12.25 8.59
C PRO A 37 1.12 -12.08 8.07
N SER A 38 0.41 -13.19 7.94
CA SER A 38 -1.01 -13.20 7.57
C SER A 38 -1.76 -14.28 8.36
N TRP A 39 -3.08 -14.21 8.36
CA TRP A 39 -3.94 -15.25 8.94
C TRP A 39 -3.56 -16.62 8.41
N LYS A 40 -3.13 -17.54 9.29
CA LYS A 40 -2.70 -18.90 8.92
C LYS A 40 -1.74 -18.98 7.73
N ASN A 41 -0.97 -17.94 7.49
CA ASN A 41 -0.10 -17.81 6.35
C ASN A 41 -0.83 -17.95 4.99
N THR A 42 -2.03 -17.40 4.89
CA THR A 42 -2.83 -17.43 3.65
C THR A 42 -2.27 -16.52 2.55
N GLU A 43 -1.46 -15.54 2.93
CA GLU A 43 -0.78 -14.62 2.00
C GLU A 43 -1.76 -14.01 0.97
N VAL A 44 -2.92 -13.54 1.47
CA VAL A 44 -4.04 -13.06 0.63
C VAL A 44 -3.76 -11.78 -0.13
N THR A 45 -2.73 -11.01 0.26
CA THR A 45 -2.43 -9.71 -0.35
C THR A 45 -1.92 -9.86 -1.78
N ARG A 46 -2.37 -8.96 -2.68
CA ARG A 46 -1.91 -8.86 -4.08
C ARG A 46 -1.51 -7.42 -4.40
N TYR A 47 -0.59 -7.26 -5.34
CA TYR A 47 -0.05 -5.97 -5.77
C TYR A 47 -0.17 -5.83 -7.28
N TYR A 48 -0.80 -4.75 -7.74
CA TYR A 48 -0.94 -4.39 -9.14
C TYR A 48 -0.22 -3.08 -9.38
N ALA A 49 0.91 -3.10 -10.08
CA ALA A 49 1.78 -1.94 -10.25
C ALA A 49 1.62 -1.29 -11.62
N ALA A 50 1.19 -0.04 -11.66
CA ALA A 50 1.21 0.83 -12.83
C ALA A 50 2.53 1.62 -12.85
N VAL A 51 3.48 1.22 -13.69
CA VAL A 51 4.79 1.87 -13.86
C VAL A 51 4.88 2.67 -15.16
N SER A 52 4.13 2.29 -16.21
CA SER A 52 4.11 3.03 -17.45
C SER A 52 3.37 4.36 -17.36
N ALA A 53 3.76 5.34 -18.16
CA ALA A 53 3.08 6.64 -18.20
C ALA A 53 1.60 6.50 -18.58
N GLU A 54 1.27 5.57 -19.49
CA GLU A 54 -0.10 5.28 -19.92
C GLU A 54 -0.95 4.75 -18.77
N ALA A 55 -0.48 3.69 -18.08
CA ALA A 55 -1.23 3.08 -16.97
C ALA A 55 -1.43 4.07 -15.79
N LYS A 56 -0.40 4.83 -15.42
CA LYS A 56 -0.51 5.88 -14.41
C LYS A 56 -1.48 6.98 -14.85
N GLY A 57 -1.40 7.41 -16.11
CA GLY A 57 -2.28 8.42 -16.68
C GLY A 57 -3.75 8.04 -16.62
N ARG A 58 -4.08 6.79 -16.91
CA ARG A 58 -5.45 6.27 -16.76
C ARG A 58 -5.93 6.33 -15.31
N LEU A 59 -5.13 5.88 -14.36
CA LEU A 59 -5.47 5.94 -12.93
C LEU A 59 -5.69 7.38 -12.46
N TRP A 60 -4.83 8.32 -12.85
CA TRP A 60 -4.98 9.74 -12.51
C TRP A 60 -6.24 10.37 -13.09
N ASN A 61 -6.52 10.09 -14.36
CA ASN A 61 -7.62 10.76 -15.07
C ASN A 61 -9.00 10.17 -14.77
N GLU A 62 -9.08 8.87 -14.49
CA GLU A 62 -10.33 8.13 -14.45
C GLU A 62 -10.74 7.71 -13.02
N ALA A 63 -9.78 7.45 -12.13
CA ALA A 63 -10.02 6.69 -10.90
C ALA A 63 -9.57 7.36 -9.59
N LEU A 64 -8.77 8.44 -9.67
CA LEU A 64 -8.29 9.17 -8.50
C LEU A 64 -8.87 10.59 -8.44
N PRO A 65 -9.29 11.07 -7.25
CA PRO A 65 -9.75 12.44 -7.08
C PRO A 65 -8.60 13.44 -7.29
N SER A 66 -8.93 14.66 -7.71
CA SER A 66 -7.95 15.70 -8.10
C SER A 66 -6.87 15.98 -7.06
N PHE A 67 -7.19 15.95 -5.77
CA PHE A 67 -6.21 16.16 -4.70
C PHE A 67 -5.19 15.01 -4.58
N ASN A 68 -5.60 13.76 -4.90
CA ASN A 68 -4.69 12.63 -4.97
C ASN A 68 -3.83 12.71 -6.24
N VAL A 69 -4.41 13.11 -7.37
CA VAL A 69 -3.65 13.39 -8.60
C VAL A 69 -2.58 14.42 -8.33
N ALA A 70 -2.93 15.56 -7.73
CA ALA A 70 -1.97 16.61 -7.37
C ALA A 70 -0.87 16.12 -6.40
N SER A 71 -1.23 15.27 -5.44
CA SER A 71 -0.28 14.72 -4.46
C SER A 71 0.66 13.66 -5.04
N THR A 72 0.29 13.03 -6.16
CA THR A 72 1.04 11.92 -6.77
C THR A 72 1.57 12.25 -8.16
N ALA A 73 1.41 13.50 -8.62
CA ALA A 73 2.05 13.97 -9.84
C ALA A 73 3.56 13.65 -9.79
N ASN A 74 4.11 13.12 -10.87
CA ASN A 74 5.49 12.62 -10.99
C ASN A 74 5.82 11.38 -10.13
N ALA A 75 4.85 10.69 -9.52
CA ALA A 75 5.12 9.40 -8.91
C ALA A 75 5.67 8.42 -9.95
N ALA A 76 6.68 7.64 -9.55
CA ALA A 76 7.31 6.63 -10.41
C ALA A 76 6.36 5.45 -10.66
N ALA A 77 5.58 5.06 -9.63
CA ALA A 77 4.55 4.02 -9.74
C ALA A 77 3.31 4.36 -8.92
N LEU A 78 2.17 3.77 -9.33
CA LEU A 78 0.95 3.65 -8.53
C LEU A 78 0.67 2.15 -8.36
N VAL A 79 0.63 1.68 -7.12
CA VAL A 79 0.45 0.26 -6.80
C VAL A 79 -0.88 0.07 -6.10
N ALA A 80 -1.83 -0.59 -6.76
CA ALA A 80 -3.07 -1.01 -6.14
C ALA A 80 -2.79 -2.23 -5.25
N VAL A 81 -3.28 -2.20 -4.01
CA VAL A 81 -3.09 -3.28 -3.04
C VAL A 81 -4.45 -3.88 -2.70
N THR A 82 -4.59 -5.18 -2.93
CA THR A 82 -5.83 -5.93 -2.75
C THR A 82 -5.62 -7.10 -1.80
N PHE A 83 -6.71 -7.72 -1.40
CA PHE A 83 -6.68 -9.05 -0.78
C PHE A 83 -7.75 -9.95 -1.39
N ARG A 84 -7.49 -11.25 -1.43
CA ARG A 84 -8.43 -12.27 -1.86
C ARG A 84 -9.50 -12.50 -0.81
N LYS A 85 -10.78 -12.49 -1.24
CA LYS A 85 -11.94 -12.69 -0.38
C LYS A 85 -12.08 -14.14 0.09
N GLY A 86 -12.68 -14.33 1.25
CA GLY A 86 -13.09 -15.64 1.76
C GLY A 86 -11.97 -16.54 2.25
N GLU A 87 -10.72 -16.06 2.34
CA GLU A 87 -9.58 -16.86 2.79
C GLU A 87 -9.12 -16.48 4.20
N SER A 88 -8.68 -15.24 4.37
CA SER A 88 -8.26 -14.74 5.68
C SER A 88 -9.48 -14.51 6.59
N GLY A 89 -9.40 -15.00 7.83
CA GLY A 89 -10.50 -14.94 8.80
C GLY A 89 -11.52 -16.05 8.68
N TYR A 90 -11.26 -17.07 7.86
CA TYR A 90 -12.18 -18.18 7.63
C TYR A 90 -11.62 -19.53 8.10
N MET A 91 -12.54 -20.45 8.44
CA MET A 91 -12.36 -21.86 8.71
C MET A 91 -13.23 -22.64 7.71
N GLY A 92 -12.67 -23.03 6.57
CA GLY A 92 -13.45 -23.46 5.43
C GLY A 92 -14.29 -22.30 4.89
N THR A 93 -15.61 -22.47 4.82
CA THR A 93 -16.54 -21.41 4.35
C THR A 93 -17.12 -20.54 5.47
N ALA A 94 -16.84 -20.87 6.74
CA ALA A 94 -17.38 -20.15 7.88
C ALA A 94 -16.40 -19.11 8.41
N ALA A 95 -16.89 -17.90 8.73
CA ALA A 95 -16.10 -16.90 9.44
C ALA A 95 -15.65 -17.45 10.80
N ALA A 96 -14.36 -17.32 11.11
CA ALA A 96 -13.76 -17.84 12.35
C ALA A 96 -14.15 -17.02 13.60
N ASN A 97 -14.52 -15.78 13.40
CA ASN A 97 -15.01 -14.86 14.44
C ASN A 97 -15.80 -13.70 13.80
N GLU A 98 -16.23 -12.75 14.62
CA GLU A 98 -17.05 -11.59 14.24
C GLU A 98 -16.39 -10.64 13.23
N LEU A 99 -15.07 -10.69 13.05
CA LEU A 99 -14.36 -9.85 12.08
C LEU A 99 -14.48 -10.39 10.64
N GLY A 100 -14.62 -11.72 10.47
CA GLY A 100 -14.81 -12.31 9.14
C GLY A 100 -13.85 -11.77 8.09
N GLU A 101 -14.39 -11.20 7.02
CA GLU A 101 -13.63 -10.63 5.89
C GLU A 101 -12.68 -9.49 6.28
N MET A 102 -12.90 -8.82 7.42
CA MET A 102 -11.98 -7.76 7.88
C MET A 102 -10.57 -8.27 8.19
N TRP A 103 -10.38 -9.57 8.43
CA TRP A 103 -9.05 -10.16 8.55
C TRP A 103 -8.24 -10.04 7.27
N GLY A 104 -8.86 -10.11 6.09
CA GLY A 104 -8.19 -9.85 4.82
C GLY A 104 -7.68 -8.41 4.73
N ALA A 105 -8.48 -7.43 5.19
CA ALA A 105 -8.03 -6.04 5.25
C ALA A 105 -6.93 -5.82 6.31
N TYR A 106 -6.97 -6.54 7.44
CA TYR A 106 -5.92 -6.51 8.46
C TYR A 106 -4.59 -7.03 7.91
N ASP A 107 -4.59 -8.21 7.27
CA ASP A 107 -3.41 -8.80 6.64
C ASP A 107 -2.85 -7.88 5.56
N CYS A 108 -3.72 -7.31 4.73
CA CYS A 108 -3.36 -6.34 3.70
C CYS A 108 -2.72 -5.07 4.30
N GLY A 109 -3.17 -4.63 5.48
CA GLY A 109 -2.56 -3.53 6.24
C GLY A 109 -1.15 -3.86 6.72
N LEU A 110 -0.93 -5.09 7.23
CA LEU A 110 0.40 -5.59 7.61
C LEU A 110 1.34 -5.63 6.39
N ALA A 111 0.89 -6.24 5.29
CA ALA A 111 1.65 -6.33 4.05
C ALA A 111 1.96 -4.94 3.46
N SER A 112 1.01 -4.00 3.52
CA SER A 112 1.24 -2.61 3.11
C SER A 112 2.29 -1.91 3.97
N ALA A 113 2.33 -2.18 5.28
CA ALA A 113 3.37 -1.63 6.17
C ALA A 113 4.77 -2.14 5.79
N TYR A 114 4.90 -3.45 5.54
CA TYR A 114 6.15 -4.03 5.05
C TYR A 114 6.54 -3.44 3.69
N PHE A 115 5.60 -3.34 2.75
CA PHE A 115 5.84 -2.78 1.43
C PHE A 115 6.38 -1.34 1.48
N ILE A 116 5.78 -0.44 2.26
CA ILE A 116 6.26 0.95 2.35
C ILE A 116 7.57 1.10 3.11
N LEU A 117 7.90 0.17 4.02
CA LEU A 117 9.19 0.12 4.69
C LEU A 117 10.27 -0.43 3.75
N ALA A 118 9.99 -1.52 3.02
CA ALA A 118 10.86 -2.04 1.97
C ALA A 118 11.15 -0.97 0.92
N ALA A 119 10.12 -0.31 0.38
CA ALA A 119 10.28 0.79 -0.56
C ALA A 119 11.21 1.88 0.00
N LYS A 120 11.03 2.27 1.27
CA LYS A 120 11.90 3.26 1.90
C LYS A 120 13.34 2.77 2.04
N ASN A 121 13.55 1.49 2.37
CA ASN A 121 14.88 0.88 2.45
C ASN A 121 15.60 0.89 1.09
N HIS A 122 14.86 0.70 -0.01
CA HIS A 122 15.34 0.83 -1.40
C HIS A 122 15.42 2.29 -1.90
N GLY A 123 15.21 3.27 -1.00
CA GLY A 123 15.32 4.70 -1.33
C GLY A 123 14.12 5.27 -2.07
N TRP A 124 12.97 4.61 -2.02
CA TRP A 124 11.70 5.09 -2.53
C TRP A 124 10.82 5.64 -1.42
N ASP A 125 10.19 6.78 -1.65
CA ASP A 125 9.20 7.34 -0.76
C ASP A 125 7.79 6.94 -1.19
N SER A 126 6.83 6.97 -0.26
CA SER A 126 5.48 6.47 -0.53
C SER A 126 4.37 7.37 0.01
N LEU A 127 3.17 7.21 -0.57
CA LEU A 127 1.91 7.75 -0.07
C LEU A 127 0.80 6.72 -0.25
N ILE A 128 0.10 6.40 0.85
CA ILE A 128 -1.09 5.54 0.79
C ILE A 128 -2.31 6.41 0.51
N LEU A 129 -3.09 6.04 -0.51
CA LEU A 129 -4.30 6.70 -0.96
C LEU A 129 -5.51 5.81 -0.63
N GLY A 130 -6.32 6.23 0.35
CA GLY A 130 -7.55 5.52 0.72
C GLY A 130 -8.77 6.00 -0.09
N ILE A 131 -8.78 7.26 -0.55
CA ILE A 131 -9.89 7.81 -1.34
C ILE A 131 -9.58 7.59 -2.82
N ARG A 132 -10.36 6.71 -3.44
CA ARG A 132 -10.18 6.24 -4.81
C ARG A 132 -11.50 5.62 -5.32
N ASP A 133 -11.64 5.48 -6.63
CA ASP A 133 -12.72 4.74 -7.27
C ASP A 133 -12.26 3.29 -7.47
N ALA A 134 -12.77 2.38 -6.64
CA ALA A 134 -12.33 0.98 -6.64
C ALA A 134 -12.75 0.22 -7.91
N GLU A 135 -13.94 0.50 -8.44
CA GLU A 135 -14.48 -0.13 -9.64
C GLU A 135 -13.63 0.23 -10.87
N LYS A 136 -13.36 1.52 -11.05
CA LYS A 136 -12.51 1.98 -12.16
C LYS A 136 -11.08 1.47 -12.05
N ILE A 137 -10.49 1.44 -10.84
CA ILE A 137 -9.15 0.88 -10.65
C ILE A 137 -9.16 -0.60 -11.00
N GLY A 138 -10.18 -1.35 -10.57
CA GLY A 138 -10.35 -2.76 -10.91
C GLY A 138 -10.35 -2.98 -12.42
N ALA A 139 -11.16 -2.23 -13.15
CA ALA A 139 -11.22 -2.30 -14.61
C ALA A 139 -9.90 -1.90 -15.31
N ILE A 140 -9.21 -0.86 -14.81
CA ILE A 140 -7.93 -0.39 -15.39
C ILE A 140 -6.81 -1.40 -15.16
N MET A 141 -6.73 -1.98 -13.95
CA MET A 141 -5.62 -2.83 -13.51
C MET A 141 -5.88 -4.33 -13.74
N GLY A 142 -7.09 -4.70 -14.17
CA GLY A 142 -7.48 -6.10 -14.34
C GLY A 142 -7.59 -6.86 -13.01
N ILE A 143 -8.06 -6.19 -11.95
CA ILE A 143 -8.25 -6.81 -10.63
C ILE A 143 -9.49 -7.72 -10.71
N PRO A 144 -9.38 -9.01 -10.35
CA PRO A 144 -10.50 -9.94 -10.41
C PRO A 144 -11.55 -9.65 -9.32
N ASP A 145 -12.79 -10.13 -9.56
CA ASP A 145 -13.94 -9.86 -8.67
C ASP A 145 -13.82 -10.53 -7.29
N ASP A 146 -12.99 -11.56 -7.17
CA ASP A 146 -12.71 -12.26 -5.91
C ASP A 146 -11.67 -11.53 -5.03
N GLU A 147 -11.24 -10.35 -5.45
CA GLU A 147 -10.36 -9.47 -4.68
C GLU A 147 -11.06 -8.19 -4.21
N THR A 148 -10.62 -7.68 -3.07
CA THR A 148 -11.05 -6.37 -2.54
C THR A 148 -9.88 -5.39 -2.56
N LEU A 149 -10.04 -4.27 -3.27
CA LEU A 149 -9.06 -3.18 -3.27
C LEU A 149 -9.08 -2.44 -1.92
N THR A 150 -7.95 -2.41 -1.21
CA THR A 150 -7.81 -1.66 0.05
C THR A 150 -7.32 -0.24 -0.18
N ALA A 151 -6.23 -0.07 -0.91
CA ALA A 151 -5.60 1.23 -1.13
C ALA A 151 -4.82 1.26 -2.46
N VAL A 152 -4.44 2.46 -2.87
CA VAL A 152 -3.38 2.67 -3.87
C VAL A 152 -2.18 3.27 -3.15
N ILE A 153 -0.98 2.73 -3.39
CA ILE A 153 0.28 3.25 -2.85
C ILE A 153 1.06 3.88 -3.99
N ALA A 154 1.28 5.19 -3.90
CA ALA A 154 2.19 5.87 -4.81
C ALA A 154 3.64 5.68 -4.34
N LEU A 155 4.55 5.41 -5.27
CA LEU A 155 6.00 5.36 -5.06
C LEU A 155 6.69 6.45 -5.90
N GLY A 156 7.71 7.07 -5.34
CA GLY A 156 8.52 8.08 -6.05
C GLY A 156 9.66 8.61 -5.20
N LYS A 157 10.45 9.51 -5.77
CA LYS A 157 11.50 10.23 -5.04
C LYS A 157 10.93 11.55 -4.52
N ALA A 158 11.06 11.82 -3.22
CA ALA A 158 10.53 13.03 -2.60
C ALA A 158 11.14 14.30 -3.23
N ALA A 159 10.30 15.29 -3.54
CA ALA A 159 10.73 16.61 -4.02
C ALA A 159 11.23 17.53 -2.89
N GLY A 160 11.28 17.05 -1.66
CA GLY A 160 11.71 17.77 -0.47
C GLY A 160 11.40 17.00 0.80
N THR A 161 11.65 17.60 1.96
CA THR A 161 11.39 16.96 3.25
C THR A 161 9.90 16.99 3.62
N ALA A 162 9.34 15.85 4.00
CA ALA A 162 8.02 15.77 4.60
C ALA A 162 8.11 15.85 6.12
N ALA A 163 7.29 16.71 6.73
CA ALA A 163 7.27 16.85 8.18
C ALA A 163 6.85 15.55 8.88
N LYS A 164 7.48 15.26 10.02
CA LYS A 164 7.06 14.15 10.89
C LYS A 164 5.83 14.60 11.69
N PRO A 165 4.66 13.96 11.52
CA PRO A 165 3.50 14.30 12.33
C PRO A 165 3.72 13.87 13.78
N MET A 166 3.14 14.64 14.72
CA MET A 166 3.13 14.24 16.13
C MET A 166 2.50 12.87 16.32
N ARG A 167 2.99 12.14 17.29
CA ARG A 167 2.43 10.85 17.72
C ARG A 167 1.83 11.00 19.10
N LYS A 168 0.76 10.25 19.35
CA LYS A 168 0.21 10.13 20.69
C LYS A 168 1.27 9.56 21.64
N PRO A 169 1.31 10.02 22.89
CA PRO A 169 2.18 9.40 23.88
C PRO A 169 1.71 7.97 24.18
N VAL A 170 2.65 7.09 24.51
CA VAL A 170 2.38 5.66 24.74
C VAL A 170 1.25 5.42 25.75
N ARG A 171 1.18 6.24 26.80
CA ARG A 171 0.13 6.16 27.86
C ARG A 171 -1.31 6.33 27.36
N GLU A 172 -1.52 6.96 26.20
CA GLU A 172 -2.85 7.11 25.60
C GLU A 172 -3.32 5.87 24.83
N VAL A 173 -2.37 5.05 24.36
CA VAL A 173 -2.65 3.90 23.47
C VAL A 173 -2.38 2.56 24.14
N LEU A 174 -1.54 2.52 25.19
CA LEU A 174 -1.21 1.31 25.94
C LEU A 174 -2.01 1.25 27.24
N LYS A 175 -2.64 0.13 27.50
CA LYS A 175 -3.20 -0.24 28.80
C LYS A 175 -2.47 -1.49 29.27
N VAL A 176 -1.99 -1.46 30.50
CA VAL A 176 -1.34 -2.60 31.17
C VAL A 176 -2.20 -2.94 32.37
N SER A 177 -2.58 -4.19 32.54
CA SER A 177 -3.33 -4.77 33.66
C SER A 177 -2.46 -5.77 34.40
#